data_e45fd9eab9a3489d2ac9155ae57ffdf6
#
_entry.id   e45fd9eab9a3489d2ac9155ae57ffdf6
#
_cell.length_a   1.000
_cell.length_b   1.000
_cell.length_c   1.000
_cell.angle_alpha   90.00
_cell.angle_beta   90.00
_cell.angle_gamma   90.00
#
_symmetry.space_group_name_H-M   'P 1'
#
loop_
_entity.id
_entity.type
_entity.pdbx_description
1 polymer ?
#
loop_
_entity_poly.entity_id
_entity_poly.type
_entity_poly.pdbx_seq_one_letter_code
_entity_poly.pdbx_strand_id
1 'polypeptide(L)'
;LKSNITYDDPARSLARIWEAATSADLKDTISDFPEQLDTLIGERGVTLSGGQKQRATLARGLIRRAPILILDDCFSAVDTETEEHILGELKRLRQDQTTLLVSHRVSTARHADRIVVIDAGRIIESGKHDELLANQGYYAELERVQREGGEEDDLEKLRVGS
;
A
#
# COMPACT_ATOMS: atom_id res chain seq x y z
N LEU A 1 -6.03 3.26 19.99
CA LEU A 1 -5.92 3.06 18.55
C LEU A 1 -6.96 3.86 17.77
N LYS A 2 -8.20 3.91 18.25
CA LYS A 2 -9.31 4.67 17.66
C LYS A 2 -8.90 6.09 17.26
N SER A 3 -8.31 6.86 18.18
CA SER A 3 -7.85 8.24 17.93
C SER A 3 -6.80 8.35 16.81
N ASN A 4 -6.02 7.31 16.57
CA ASN A 4 -5.06 7.29 15.47
C ASN A 4 -5.75 7.14 14.12
N ILE A 5 -6.82 6.37 14.04
CA ILE A 5 -7.60 6.17 12.81
C ILE A 5 -8.49 7.39 12.54
N THR A 6 -9.13 7.93 13.58
CA THR A 6 -10.08 9.08 13.48
C THR A 6 -9.42 10.43 13.71
N TYR A 7 -8.14 10.53 13.46
CA TYR A 7 -7.30 11.71 13.74
C TYR A 7 -7.93 13.04 13.27
N ASP A 8 -8.59 13.05 12.13
CA ASP A 8 -9.19 14.24 11.51
C ASP A 8 -10.61 14.55 12.01
N ASP A 9 -11.33 13.54 12.55
CA ASP A 9 -12.70 13.68 13.04
C ASP A 9 -12.99 12.61 14.09
N PRO A 10 -12.85 12.94 15.39
CA PRO A 10 -13.13 12.01 16.49
C PRO A 10 -14.59 11.55 16.60
N ALA A 11 -15.53 12.26 15.97
CA ALA A 11 -16.96 11.95 16.02
C ALA A 11 -17.40 10.88 15.01
N ARG A 12 -16.49 10.32 14.24
CA ARG A 12 -16.79 9.25 13.26
C ARG A 12 -17.43 8.05 13.96
N SER A 13 -18.45 7.48 13.32
CA SER A 13 -19.15 6.32 13.83
C SER A 13 -18.24 5.09 13.93
N LEU A 14 -18.48 4.24 14.93
CA LEU A 14 -17.75 2.97 15.08
C LEU A 14 -17.83 2.10 13.84
N ALA A 15 -18.98 2.08 13.15
CA ALA A 15 -19.13 1.31 11.91
C ALA A 15 -18.13 1.74 10.83
N ARG A 16 -17.91 3.06 10.66
CA ARG A 16 -16.92 3.57 9.70
C ARG A 16 -15.48 3.29 10.10
N ILE A 17 -15.20 3.27 11.40
CA ILE A 17 -13.87 2.94 11.91
C ILE A 17 -13.57 1.47 11.62
N TRP A 18 -14.51 0.58 11.90
CA TRP A 18 -14.37 -0.85 11.62
C TRP A 18 -14.29 -1.15 10.11
N GLU A 19 -15.07 -0.46 9.28
CA GLU A 19 -14.99 -0.57 7.83
C GLU A 19 -13.57 -0.24 7.34
N ALA A 20 -13.02 0.90 7.76
CA ALA A 20 -11.67 1.31 7.38
C ALA A 20 -10.58 0.35 7.91
N ALA A 21 -10.74 -0.13 9.15
CA ALA A 21 -9.83 -1.09 9.74
C ALA A 21 -9.87 -2.44 9.01
N THR A 22 -11.05 -2.92 8.63
CA THR A 22 -11.22 -4.15 7.84
C THR A 22 -10.58 -4.02 6.48
N SER A 23 -10.80 -2.92 5.77
CA SER A 23 -10.22 -2.66 4.45
C SER A 23 -8.69 -2.51 4.46
N ALA A 24 -8.12 -2.16 5.60
CA ALA A 24 -6.68 -2.10 5.83
C ALA A 24 -6.11 -3.39 6.44
N ASP A 25 -6.89 -4.48 6.47
CA ASP A 25 -6.52 -5.76 7.07
C ASP A 25 -6.03 -5.65 8.53
N LEU A 26 -6.66 -4.78 9.31
CA LEU A 26 -6.30 -4.50 10.70
C LEU A 26 -7.34 -5.04 11.71
N LYS A 27 -8.47 -5.55 11.24
CA LYS A 27 -9.60 -5.98 12.06
C LYS A 27 -9.22 -7.02 13.10
N ASP A 28 -8.56 -8.09 12.68
CA ASP A 28 -8.20 -9.21 13.57
C ASP A 28 -7.16 -8.75 14.58
N THR A 29 -6.16 -7.98 14.15
CA THR A 29 -5.17 -7.35 15.05
C THR A 29 -5.87 -6.51 16.14
N ILE A 30 -6.90 -5.73 15.79
CA ILE A 30 -7.64 -4.92 16.76
C ILE A 30 -8.44 -5.81 17.69
N SER A 31 -9.05 -6.88 17.18
CA SER A 31 -9.87 -7.81 17.96
C SER A 31 -9.06 -8.55 19.03
N ASP A 32 -7.77 -8.77 18.78
CA ASP A 32 -6.83 -9.43 19.70
C ASP A 32 -6.35 -8.51 20.83
N PHE A 33 -6.57 -7.19 20.70
CA PHE A 33 -6.17 -6.26 21.77
C PHE A 33 -7.16 -6.26 22.95
N PRO A 34 -6.68 -6.15 24.19
CA PRO A 34 -7.52 -6.20 25.39
C PRO A 34 -8.70 -5.20 25.40
N GLU A 35 -8.46 -3.99 24.88
CA GLU A 35 -9.45 -2.90 24.80
C GLU A 35 -9.83 -2.59 23.35
N GLN A 36 -9.49 -3.48 22.41
CA GLN A 36 -9.78 -3.34 20.99
C GLN A 36 -9.42 -1.94 20.44
N LEU A 37 -10.40 -1.23 19.89
CA LEU A 37 -10.19 0.13 19.36
C LEU A 37 -9.74 1.15 20.40
N ASP A 38 -10.11 0.96 21.67
CA ASP A 38 -9.78 1.87 22.76
C ASP A 38 -8.38 1.61 23.33
N THR A 39 -7.71 0.53 22.90
CA THR A 39 -6.33 0.20 23.31
C THR A 39 -5.40 1.39 23.08
N LEU A 40 -4.68 1.74 24.14
CA LEU A 40 -3.66 2.78 24.10
C LEU A 40 -2.44 2.28 23.30
N ILE A 41 -2.03 3.02 22.28
CA ILE A 41 -0.89 2.69 21.43
C ILE A 41 0.25 3.69 21.67
N GLY A 42 1.46 3.20 21.81
CA GLY A 42 2.67 4.01 21.99
C GLY A 42 3.52 3.59 23.20
N GLU A 43 4.42 4.46 23.64
CA GLU A 43 5.42 4.15 24.69
C GLU A 43 4.83 3.65 26.02
N ARG A 44 3.59 4.01 26.33
CA ARG A 44 2.88 3.61 27.57
C ARG A 44 1.74 2.62 27.32
N GLY A 45 1.68 2.03 26.13
CA GLY A 45 0.65 1.10 25.73
C GLY A 45 1.19 -0.02 24.85
N VAL A 46 0.33 -0.60 24.00
CA VAL A 46 0.72 -1.64 23.06
C VAL A 46 1.62 -1.05 21.98
N THR A 47 2.74 -1.73 21.70
CA THR A 47 3.62 -1.36 20.59
C THR A 47 3.20 -2.12 19.33
N LEU A 48 2.82 -1.38 18.29
CA LEU A 48 2.50 -1.97 16.97
C LEU A 48 3.78 -2.36 16.22
N SER A 49 3.74 -3.47 15.50
CA SER A 49 4.76 -3.84 14.51
C SER A 49 4.81 -2.83 13.35
N GLY A 50 5.85 -2.89 12.51
CA GLY A 50 5.96 -2.02 11.33
C GLY A 50 4.75 -2.14 10.41
N GLY A 51 4.37 -3.36 10.03
CA GLY A 51 3.20 -3.63 9.20
C GLY A 51 1.89 -3.19 9.83
N GLN A 52 1.70 -3.41 11.14
CA GLN A 52 0.53 -2.91 11.86
C GLN A 52 0.43 -1.39 11.86
N LYS A 53 1.57 -0.68 11.98
CA LYS A 53 1.63 0.79 11.86
C LYS A 53 1.24 1.26 10.47
N GLN A 54 1.76 0.61 9.42
CA GLN A 54 1.40 0.93 8.03
C GLN A 54 -0.08 0.70 7.78
N ARG A 55 -0.65 -0.43 8.20
CA ARG A 55 -2.09 -0.72 8.08
C ARG A 55 -2.96 0.27 8.87
N ALA A 56 -2.54 0.68 10.07
CA ALA A 56 -3.25 1.71 10.83
C ALA A 56 -3.21 3.09 10.12
N THR A 57 -2.10 3.42 9.49
CA THR A 57 -1.98 4.64 8.67
C THR A 57 -2.85 4.57 7.41
N LEU A 58 -2.92 3.41 6.76
CA LEU A 58 -3.82 3.17 5.64
C LEU A 58 -5.30 3.32 6.06
N ALA A 59 -5.71 2.71 7.18
CA ALA A 59 -7.07 2.87 7.73
C ALA A 59 -7.43 4.35 7.95
N ARG A 60 -6.47 5.15 8.46
CA ARG A 60 -6.62 6.61 8.61
C ARG A 60 -6.85 7.32 7.27
N GLY A 61 -6.17 6.90 6.21
CA GLY A 61 -6.39 7.43 4.85
C GLY A 61 -7.76 7.06 4.30
N LEU A 62 -8.14 5.80 4.43
CA LEU A 62 -9.38 5.24 3.88
C LEU A 62 -10.64 5.80 4.55
N ILE A 63 -10.63 6.03 5.86
CA ILE A 63 -11.80 6.52 6.61
C ILE A 63 -12.29 7.88 6.10
N ARG A 64 -11.42 8.67 5.48
CA ARG A 64 -11.74 10.01 4.94
C ARG A 64 -12.58 9.95 3.67
N ARG A 65 -12.54 8.84 2.94
CA ARG A 65 -13.21 8.69 1.63
C ARG A 65 -12.91 9.83 0.65
N ALA A 66 -11.67 10.32 0.66
CA ALA A 66 -11.24 11.37 -0.25
C ALA A 66 -11.37 10.91 -1.72
N PRO A 67 -11.77 11.79 -2.65
CA PRO A 67 -11.90 11.44 -4.07
C PRO A 67 -10.58 11.00 -4.69
N ILE A 68 -9.45 11.50 -4.17
CA ILE A 68 -8.10 11.10 -4.55
C ILE A 68 -7.39 10.56 -3.31
N LEU A 69 -6.86 9.35 -3.39
CA LEU A 69 -6.02 8.73 -2.37
C LEU A 69 -4.61 8.55 -2.92
N ILE A 70 -3.61 9.04 -2.19
CA ILE A 70 -2.20 8.84 -2.52
C ILE A 70 -1.61 7.89 -1.49
N LEU A 71 -1.02 6.79 -1.97
CA LEU A 71 -0.35 5.76 -1.20
C LEU A 71 1.12 5.75 -1.62
N ASP A 72 1.99 6.26 -0.75
CA ASP A 72 3.42 6.35 -1.00
C ASP A 72 4.13 5.31 -0.12
N ASP A 73 4.68 4.28 -0.76
CA ASP A 73 5.41 3.16 -0.15
C ASP A 73 4.75 2.55 1.10
N CYS A 74 3.43 2.46 1.08
CA CYS A 74 2.63 2.09 2.26
C CYS A 74 2.62 0.59 2.57
N PHE A 75 3.28 -0.25 1.77
CA PHE A 75 3.32 -1.71 1.91
C PHE A 75 4.72 -2.28 2.19
N SER A 76 5.74 -1.46 2.38
CA SER A 76 7.13 -1.91 2.54
C SER A 76 7.37 -2.85 3.74
N ALA A 77 6.58 -2.72 4.81
CA ALA A 77 6.64 -3.59 5.98
C ALA A 77 5.45 -4.58 6.08
N VAL A 78 4.68 -4.74 4.99
CA VAL A 78 3.54 -5.65 4.90
C VAL A 78 3.96 -6.87 4.08
N ASP A 79 3.55 -8.07 4.50
CA ASP A 79 3.78 -9.29 3.73
C ASP A 79 2.93 -9.33 2.46
N THR A 80 3.35 -10.12 1.49
CA THR A 80 2.75 -10.15 0.14
C THR A 80 1.28 -10.57 0.16
N GLU A 81 0.88 -11.52 1.00
CA GLU A 81 -0.50 -12.00 1.08
C GLU A 81 -1.44 -10.92 1.62
N THR A 82 -1.03 -10.26 2.70
CA THR A 82 -1.74 -9.11 3.28
C THR A 82 -1.82 -7.95 2.28
N GLU A 83 -0.73 -7.65 1.57
CA GLU A 83 -0.69 -6.62 0.53
C GLU A 83 -1.69 -6.90 -0.59
N GLU A 84 -1.69 -8.12 -1.15
CA GLU A 84 -2.63 -8.50 -2.20
C GLU A 84 -4.10 -8.40 -1.75
N HIS A 85 -4.39 -8.82 -0.52
CA HIS A 85 -5.71 -8.67 0.07
C HIS A 85 -6.16 -7.21 0.14
N ILE A 86 -5.30 -6.33 0.68
CA ILE A 86 -5.58 -4.89 0.80
C ILE A 86 -5.78 -4.24 -0.57
N LEU A 87 -4.94 -4.56 -1.56
CA LEU A 87 -5.05 -4.02 -2.92
C LEU A 87 -6.36 -4.45 -3.59
N GLY A 88 -6.79 -5.70 -3.39
CA GLY A 88 -8.07 -6.20 -3.84
C GLY A 88 -9.25 -5.44 -3.22
N GLU A 89 -9.22 -5.21 -1.90
CA GLU A 89 -10.24 -4.43 -1.19
C GLU A 89 -10.24 -2.96 -1.64
N LEU A 90 -9.09 -2.34 -1.83
CA LEU A 90 -8.98 -0.97 -2.36
C LEU A 90 -9.63 -0.86 -3.73
N LYS A 91 -9.33 -1.79 -4.64
CA LYS A 91 -9.94 -1.81 -5.98
C LYS A 91 -11.46 -1.92 -5.92
N ARG A 92 -11.98 -2.78 -5.05
CA ARG A 92 -13.42 -2.98 -4.85
C ARG A 92 -14.12 -1.73 -4.29
N LEU A 93 -13.51 -1.09 -3.29
CA LEU A 93 -14.13 0.02 -2.55
C LEU A 93 -14.01 1.38 -3.25
N ARG A 94 -13.06 1.52 -4.16
CA ARG A 94 -12.69 2.79 -4.77
C ARG A 94 -12.87 2.80 -6.30
N GLN A 95 -13.79 2.00 -6.84
CA GLN A 95 -14.02 1.86 -8.29
C GLN A 95 -14.25 3.21 -9.00
N ASP A 96 -14.95 4.14 -8.34
CA ASP A 96 -15.29 5.47 -8.87
C ASP A 96 -14.36 6.58 -8.36
N GLN A 97 -13.19 6.22 -7.81
CA GLN A 97 -12.27 7.17 -7.20
C GLN A 97 -10.84 6.95 -7.71
N THR A 98 -10.03 7.99 -7.68
CA THR A 98 -8.63 7.91 -8.08
C THR A 98 -7.78 7.43 -6.93
N THR A 99 -6.97 6.37 -7.17
CA THR A 99 -5.91 5.96 -6.26
C THR A 99 -4.57 6.08 -6.99
N LEU A 100 -3.67 6.90 -6.45
CA LEU A 100 -2.29 7.01 -6.89
C LEU A 100 -1.43 6.15 -5.95
N LEU A 101 -0.76 5.16 -6.51
CA LEU A 101 0.08 4.23 -5.77
C LEU A 101 1.53 4.43 -6.21
N VAL A 102 2.41 4.77 -5.26
CA VAL A 102 3.85 4.83 -5.48
C VAL A 102 4.47 3.60 -4.83
N SER A 103 5.22 2.83 -5.60
CA SER A 103 5.86 1.60 -5.13
C SER A 103 7.09 1.26 -5.97
N HIS A 104 8.08 0.67 -5.33
CA HIS A 104 9.23 0.05 -5.96
C HIS A 104 8.99 -1.43 -6.31
N ARG A 105 7.82 -1.99 -5.94
CA ARG A 105 7.50 -3.41 -6.13
C ARG A 105 6.56 -3.58 -7.31
N VAL A 106 6.98 -4.43 -8.26
CA VAL A 106 6.13 -4.80 -9.40
C VAL A 106 4.89 -5.56 -8.96
N SER A 107 5.00 -6.39 -7.91
CA SER A 107 3.85 -7.08 -7.29
C SER A 107 2.74 -6.12 -6.88
N THR A 108 3.08 -4.95 -6.36
CA THR A 108 2.16 -3.87 -6.02
C THR A 108 1.62 -3.17 -7.28
N ALA A 109 2.53 -2.76 -8.17
CA ALA A 109 2.21 -1.96 -9.34
C ALA A 109 1.27 -2.68 -10.32
N ARG A 110 1.37 -4.00 -10.46
CA ARG A 110 0.53 -4.81 -11.37
C ARG A 110 -0.97 -4.71 -11.12
N HIS A 111 -1.39 -4.28 -9.92
CA HIS A 111 -2.80 -4.10 -9.56
C HIS A 111 -3.42 -2.80 -10.09
N ALA A 112 -2.57 -1.86 -10.55
CA ALA A 112 -3.02 -0.59 -11.10
C ALA A 112 -3.63 -0.75 -12.50
N ASP A 113 -4.64 0.09 -12.80
CA ASP A 113 -5.24 0.15 -14.13
C ASP A 113 -4.28 0.77 -15.16
N ARG A 114 -3.35 1.59 -14.70
CA ARG A 114 -2.28 2.20 -15.48
C ARG A 114 -1.04 2.37 -14.64
N ILE A 115 0.10 2.00 -15.20
CA ILE A 115 1.43 2.13 -14.60
C ILE A 115 2.20 3.22 -15.35
N VAL A 116 2.94 4.01 -14.59
CA VAL A 116 3.86 5.03 -15.11
C VAL A 116 5.22 4.77 -14.48
N VAL A 117 6.22 4.53 -15.30
CA VAL A 117 7.61 4.36 -14.86
C VAL A 117 8.33 5.70 -15.01
N ILE A 118 8.93 6.14 -13.92
CA ILE A 118 9.65 7.41 -13.84
C ILE A 118 11.12 7.14 -13.57
N ASP A 119 12.00 7.70 -14.42
CA ASP A 119 13.43 7.67 -14.24
C ASP A 119 14.01 9.07 -14.48
N ALA A 120 14.96 9.50 -13.67
CA ALA A 120 15.58 10.83 -13.72
C ALA A 120 14.57 11.98 -13.90
N GLY A 121 13.40 11.89 -13.23
CA GLY A 121 12.34 12.90 -13.28
C GLY A 121 11.54 12.90 -14.60
N ARG A 122 11.65 11.87 -15.42
CA ARG A 122 10.93 11.72 -16.70
C ARG A 122 10.13 10.43 -16.75
N ILE A 123 8.99 10.49 -17.41
CA ILE A 123 8.24 9.28 -17.74
C ILE A 123 8.97 8.56 -18.87
N ILE A 124 9.44 7.34 -18.60
CA ILE A 124 10.15 6.50 -19.59
C ILE A 124 9.23 5.43 -20.18
N GLU A 125 8.25 4.94 -19.40
CA GLU A 125 7.26 3.97 -19.85
C GLU A 125 5.90 4.29 -19.25
N SER A 126 4.83 3.94 -19.96
CA SER A 126 3.46 4.01 -19.43
C SER A 126 2.56 3.02 -20.16
N GLY A 127 1.78 2.24 -19.40
CA GLY A 127 0.87 1.22 -19.94
C GLY A 127 0.23 0.39 -18.84
N LYS A 128 -0.42 -0.69 -19.23
CA LYS A 128 -0.86 -1.75 -18.33
C LYS A 128 0.27 -2.72 -18.06
N HIS A 129 0.14 -3.53 -17.00
CA HIS A 129 1.14 -4.54 -16.64
C HIS A 129 1.56 -5.41 -17.82
N ASP A 130 0.61 -6.05 -18.49
CA ASP A 130 0.90 -6.97 -19.61
C ASP A 130 1.51 -6.25 -20.82
N GLU A 131 1.10 -5.01 -21.09
CA GLU A 131 1.67 -4.18 -22.15
C GLU A 131 3.14 -3.85 -21.89
N LEU A 132 3.45 -3.46 -20.65
CA LEU A 132 4.82 -3.13 -20.26
C LEU A 132 5.74 -4.35 -20.23
N LEU A 133 5.22 -5.51 -19.84
CA LEU A 133 5.99 -6.77 -19.96
C LEU A 133 6.29 -7.13 -21.42
N ALA A 134 5.31 -6.97 -22.32
CA ALA A 134 5.47 -7.26 -23.74
C ALA A 134 6.49 -6.32 -24.42
N ASN A 135 6.61 -5.08 -23.94
CA ASN A 135 7.56 -4.10 -24.45
C ASN A 135 9.03 -4.42 -24.11
N GLN A 136 9.29 -5.33 -23.16
CA GLN A 136 10.64 -5.74 -22.73
C GLN A 136 11.52 -4.56 -22.32
N GLY A 137 10.94 -3.49 -21.77
CA GLY A 137 11.64 -2.31 -21.29
C GLY A 137 12.06 -2.42 -19.81
N TYR A 138 12.27 -1.26 -19.17
CA TYR A 138 12.69 -1.15 -17.78
C TYR A 138 11.76 -1.91 -16.82
N TYR A 139 10.44 -1.76 -17.00
CA TYR A 139 9.45 -2.42 -16.16
C TYR A 139 9.54 -3.95 -16.23
N ALA A 140 9.70 -4.50 -17.43
CA ALA A 140 9.85 -5.94 -17.61
C ALA A 140 11.16 -6.48 -17.01
N GLU A 141 12.23 -5.71 -17.10
CA GLU A 141 13.51 -6.07 -16.49
C GLU A 141 13.45 -6.01 -14.97
N LEU A 142 12.79 -5.00 -14.39
CA LEU A 142 12.54 -4.88 -12.95
C LEU A 142 11.70 -6.07 -12.43
N GLU A 143 10.65 -6.47 -13.18
CA GLU A 143 9.85 -7.65 -12.84
C GLU A 143 10.71 -8.91 -12.77
N ARG A 144 11.58 -9.11 -13.78
CA ARG A 144 12.47 -10.27 -13.83
C ARG A 144 13.41 -10.30 -12.63
N VAL A 145 14.05 -9.18 -12.31
CA VAL A 145 14.98 -9.07 -11.17
C VAL A 145 14.25 -9.38 -9.85
N GLN A 146 13.10 -8.77 -9.62
CA GLN A 146 12.34 -8.98 -8.38
C GLN A 146 11.81 -10.42 -8.26
N ARG A 147 11.41 -11.06 -9.35
CA ARG A 147 11.01 -12.46 -9.34
C ARG A 147 12.16 -13.42 -9.01
N GLU A 148 13.39 -13.06 -9.38
CA GLU A 148 14.61 -13.82 -9.06
C GLU A 148 15.15 -13.51 -7.65
N GLY A 149 14.46 -12.66 -6.88
CA GLY A 149 14.82 -12.28 -5.50
C GLY A 149 15.79 -11.12 -5.39
N GLY A 150 15.99 -10.38 -6.49
CA GLY A 150 16.78 -9.15 -6.51
C GLY A 150 15.97 -7.89 -6.17
N GLU A 151 16.67 -6.79 -5.95
CA GLU A 151 16.11 -5.47 -5.69
C GLU A 151 16.34 -4.54 -6.90
N GLU A 152 15.71 -3.36 -6.88
CA GLU A 152 15.87 -2.34 -7.94
C GLU A 152 17.33 -1.88 -8.08
N ASP A 153 18.07 -1.80 -6.97
CA ASP A 153 19.49 -1.48 -6.95
C ASP A 153 20.35 -2.47 -7.77
N ASP A 154 19.93 -3.71 -7.91
CA ASP A 154 20.61 -4.72 -8.70
C ASP A 154 20.44 -4.45 -10.20
N LEU A 155 19.30 -3.89 -10.60
CA LEU A 155 19.05 -3.43 -11.95
C LEU A 155 19.98 -2.26 -12.35
N GLU A 156 20.15 -1.29 -11.45
CA GLU A 156 21.06 -0.16 -11.69
C GLU A 156 22.51 -0.62 -11.88
N LYS A 157 22.97 -1.58 -11.06
CA LYS A 157 24.33 -2.17 -11.20
C LYS A 157 24.54 -2.84 -12.56
N LEU A 158 23.53 -3.53 -13.08
CA LEU A 158 23.59 -4.17 -14.41
C LEU A 158 23.68 -3.14 -15.54
N ARG A 159 23.05 -1.99 -15.41
CA ARG A 159 23.07 -0.89 -16.39
C ARG A 159 24.40 -0.11 -16.41
N VAL A 160 25.02 0.06 -15.26
CA VAL A 160 26.31 0.77 -15.13
C VAL A 160 27.50 -0.10 -15.55
N GLY A 161 27.35 -1.43 -15.57
CA GLY A 161 28.37 -2.39 -15.96
C GLY A 161 28.37 -2.78 -17.44
N SER A 162 27.51 -2.19 -18.26
CA SER A 162 27.42 -2.40 -19.73
C SER A 162 27.87 -1.17 -20.49
#